data_e775504e2608f7da3e07b63bad743ed7
#
_entry.id   e775504e2608f7da3e07b63bad743ed7
#
_cell.length_a   1.000
_cell.length_b   1.000
_cell.length_c   1.000
_cell.angle_alpha   90.00
_cell.angle_beta   90.00
_cell.angle_gamma   90.00
#
_symmetry.space_group_name_H-M   'P 1'
#
loop_
_entity.id
_entity.type
_entity.pdbx_description
1 polymer ?
#
loop_
_entity_poly.entity_id
_entity_poly.type
_entity_poly.pdbx_seq_one_letter_code
_entity_poly.pdbx_strand_id
1 'polypeptide(L)'
;MGSDDKKTEVKGRIWACIGYEESLSKNWLDMLEQLHIPCYVSPLHSDDGVKPHYHIMFLFDGQKKQSQVKDIMQSFGGVGCELVQSKTAYLRYLCHLDSEGKTKYDVNAVRSLNGAKSYSDAIEDKTSSRYEILSEMVEYARKNRVSYAGLVDFAFKNDRYDWIKVLDANSRLISEYLRCYRYSQC
;
A
#
# COMPACT_ATOMS: atom_id res chain seq x y z
N MET A 1 32.64 -28.15 -14.17
CA MET A 1 32.41 -26.72 -14.20
C MET A 1 30.95 -26.52 -13.76
N GLY A 2 30.77 -26.25 -12.47
CA GLY A 2 29.42 -26.00 -11.92
C GLY A 2 28.99 -24.58 -12.25
N SER A 3 27.88 -24.42 -12.92
CA SER A 3 27.21 -23.14 -13.10
C SER A 3 26.62 -22.76 -11.72
N ASP A 4 27.27 -21.82 -11.01
CA ASP A 4 26.68 -21.12 -9.89
C ASP A 4 25.51 -20.29 -10.43
N ASP A 5 24.32 -20.85 -10.39
CA ASP A 5 23.06 -20.09 -10.53
C ASP A 5 22.99 -19.10 -9.35
N LYS A 6 23.56 -17.92 -9.53
CA LYS A 6 23.36 -16.80 -8.61
C LYS A 6 21.87 -16.46 -8.60
N LYS A 7 21.12 -17.10 -7.72
CA LYS A 7 19.72 -16.78 -7.42
C LYS A 7 19.65 -15.29 -7.13
N THR A 8 19.07 -14.53 -8.05
CA THR A 8 18.96 -13.06 -7.95
C THR A 8 18.20 -12.73 -6.68
N GLU A 9 18.85 -12.10 -5.71
CA GLU A 9 18.27 -11.77 -4.41
C GLU A 9 17.12 -10.77 -4.58
N VAL A 10 16.01 -11.03 -3.91
CA VAL A 10 14.82 -10.17 -3.96
C VAL A 10 15.15 -8.80 -3.39
N LYS A 11 14.68 -7.75 -4.09
CA LYS A 11 14.86 -6.34 -3.69
C LYS A 11 13.51 -5.62 -3.68
N GLY A 12 13.34 -4.70 -2.74
CA GLY A 12 12.14 -3.87 -2.67
C GLY A 12 12.25 -2.74 -1.66
N ARG A 13 11.20 -1.92 -1.61
CA ARG A 13 11.13 -0.76 -0.72
C ARG A 13 10.22 -0.95 0.47
N ILE A 14 9.29 -1.89 0.41
CA ILE A 14 8.31 -2.14 1.45
C ILE A 14 8.43 -3.58 1.89
N TRP A 15 8.69 -3.78 3.17
CA TRP A 15 8.92 -5.08 3.74
C TRP A 15 8.15 -5.25 5.03
N ALA A 16 7.78 -6.48 5.36
CA ALA A 16 7.06 -6.78 6.59
C ALA A 16 7.65 -7.98 7.32
N CYS A 17 7.45 -7.99 8.63
CA CYS A 17 7.72 -9.13 9.48
C CYS A 17 6.63 -9.30 10.54
N ILE A 18 6.69 -10.41 11.25
CA ILE A 18 5.86 -10.71 12.42
C ILE A 18 6.73 -10.56 13.68
N GLY A 19 6.19 -9.88 14.69
CA GLY A 19 6.76 -9.82 16.01
C GLY A 19 5.92 -10.62 16.99
N TYR A 20 6.36 -11.82 17.39
CA TYR A 20 5.69 -12.56 18.45
C TYR A 20 6.10 -11.99 19.81
N GLU A 21 5.16 -11.83 20.74
CA GLU A 21 5.43 -11.26 22.07
C GLU A 21 6.60 -11.95 22.77
N GLU A 22 6.73 -13.27 22.63
CA GLU A 22 7.80 -14.05 23.25
C GLU A 22 9.17 -13.92 22.56
N SER A 23 9.21 -13.50 21.27
CA SER A 23 10.45 -13.36 20.50
C SER A 23 10.96 -11.92 20.45
N LEU A 24 10.08 -10.94 20.65
CA LEU A 24 10.43 -9.54 20.67
C LEU A 24 11.31 -9.20 21.88
N SER A 25 12.31 -8.37 21.68
CA SER A 25 13.11 -7.79 22.76
C SER A 25 12.25 -6.95 23.69
N LYS A 26 12.57 -6.87 24.98
CA LYS A 26 11.76 -6.09 25.95
C LYS A 26 11.57 -4.62 25.56
N ASN A 27 12.52 -4.05 24.86
CA ASN A 27 12.54 -2.65 24.38
C ASN A 27 12.41 -2.54 22.86
N TRP A 28 11.74 -3.49 22.22
CA TRP A 28 11.64 -3.56 20.76
C TRP A 28 11.06 -2.31 20.10
N LEU A 29 10.14 -1.60 20.77
CA LEU A 29 9.57 -0.35 20.26
C LEU A 29 10.62 0.76 20.21
N ASP A 30 11.41 0.92 21.28
CA ASP A 30 12.50 1.90 21.32
C ASP A 30 13.55 1.56 20.24
N MET A 31 13.81 0.26 20.02
CA MET A 31 14.70 -0.19 18.95
C MET A 31 14.15 0.17 17.57
N LEU A 32 12.85 0.02 17.33
CA LEU A 32 12.22 0.46 16.08
C LEU A 32 12.35 1.97 15.87
N GLU A 33 12.15 2.78 16.92
CA GLU A 33 12.31 4.22 16.86
C GLU A 33 13.75 4.62 16.53
N GLN A 34 14.75 3.93 17.10
CA GLN A 34 16.17 4.17 16.85
C GLN A 34 16.61 3.79 15.42
N LEU A 35 15.87 2.94 14.73
CA LEU A 35 16.16 2.62 13.32
C LEU A 35 15.95 3.82 12.38
N HIS A 36 15.15 4.80 12.79
CA HIS A 36 14.75 5.96 11.96
C HIS A 36 14.18 5.56 10.59
N ILE A 37 13.59 4.38 10.49
CA ILE A 37 12.94 3.87 9.27
C ILE A 37 11.43 4.01 9.46
N PRO A 38 10.72 4.76 8.59
CA PRO A 38 9.27 4.85 8.68
C PRO A 38 8.61 3.47 8.71
N CYS A 39 7.77 3.22 9.70
CA CYS A 39 7.10 1.93 9.82
C CYS A 39 5.72 2.04 10.48
N TYR A 40 4.93 1.00 10.27
CA TYR A 40 3.63 0.81 10.90
C TYR A 40 3.67 -0.48 11.72
N VAL A 41 3.08 -0.42 12.91
CA VAL A 41 2.94 -1.57 13.80
C VAL A 41 1.44 -1.80 14.05
N SER A 42 0.94 -3.00 13.77
CA SER A 42 -0.46 -3.36 14.01
C SER A 42 -0.80 -3.33 15.51
N PRO A 43 -2.08 -3.32 15.89
CA PRO A 43 -2.50 -3.79 17.20
C PRO A 43 -1.97 -5.21 17.46
N LEU A 44 -1.97 -5.63 18.73
CA LEU A 44 -1.67 -7.03 19.06
C LEU A 44 -2.78 -7.94 18.53
N HIS A 45 -2.42 -8.85 17.64
CA HIS A 45 -3.31 -9.89 17.17
C HIS A 45 -3.24 -11.07 18.15
N SER A 46 -4.25 -11.25 18.98
CA SER A 46 -4.33 -12.30 20.01
C SER A 46 -5.60 -13.13 19.93
N ASP A 47 -6.53 -12.76 19.06
CA ASP A 47 -7.79 -13.45 18.85
C ASP A 47 -7.64 -14.57 17.80
N ASP A 48 -8.73 -15.26 17.50
CA ASP A 48 -8.79 -16.31 16.46
C ASP A 48 -7.92 -17.56 16.77
N GLY A 49 -7.53 -17.77 18.03
CA GLY A 49 -6.72 -18.93 18.46
C GLY A 49 -5.29 -18.93 17.91
N VAL A 50 -4.80 -17.79 17.43
CA VAL A 50 -3.42 -17.63 16.96
C VAL A 50 -2.50 -17.18 18.10
N LYS A 51 -1.22 -17.49 17.94
CA LYS A 51 -0.19 -17.01 18.86
C LYS A 51 -0.12 -15.48 18.82
N PRO A 52 -0.14 -14.78 19.98
CA PRO A 52 -0.11 -13.31 20.03
C PRO A 52 1.07 -12.73 19.26
N HIS A 53 0.77 -11.80 18.35
CA HIS A 53 1.79 -11.23 17.47
C HIS A 53 1.40 -9.84 16.94
N TYR A 54 2.41 -9.10 16.50
CA TYR A 54 2.28 -7.86 15.75
C TYR A 54 2.69 -8.08 14.31
N HIS A 55 2.06 -7.36 13.37
CA HIS A 55 2.57 -7.15 12.03
C HIS A 55 3.33 -5.82 12.01
N ILE A 56 4.54 -5.83 11.46
CA ILE A 56 5.40 -4.65 11.38
C ILE A 56 5.77 -4.44 9.93
N MET A 57 5.41 -3.28 9.36
CA MET A 57 5.67 -2.93 7.97
C MET A 57 6.62 -1.74 7.87
N PHE A 58 7.75 -1.92 7.20
CA PHE A 58 8.79 -0.92 6.98
C PHE A 58 8.69 -0.28 5.60
N LEU A 59 8.93 1.02 5.53
CA LEU A 59 8.94 1.83 4.32
C LEU A 59 10.35 2.41 4.09
N PHE A 60 11.12 1.79 3.21
CA PHE A 60 12.48 2.27 2.88
C PHE A 60 12.44 3.28 1.74
N ASP A 61 13.25 4.32 1.82
CA ASP A 61 13.38 5.34 0.76
C ASP A 61 13.96 4.75 -0.55
N GLY A 62 14.85 3.76 -0.42
CA GLY A 62 15.47 3.04 -1.53
C GLY A 62 15.20 1.54 -1.50
N GLN A 63 15.49 0.86 -2.60
CA GLN A 63 15.42 -0.60 -2.61
C GLN A 63 16.46 -1.20 -1.68
N LYS A 64 16.01 -2.15 -0.85
CA LYS A 64 16.85 -2.97 0.03
C LYS A 64 16.82 -4.43 -0.41
N LYS A 65 17.91 -5.13 -0.24
CA LYS A 65 17.99 -6.59 -0.42
C LYS A 65 17.32 -7.29 0.76
N GLN A 66 16.71 -8.44 0.50
CA GLN A 66 16.04 -9.22 1.54
C GLN A 66 16.97 -9.57 2.72
N SER A 67 18.24 -9.89 2.45
CA SER A 67 19.23 -10.17 3.50
C SER A 67 19.40 -8.98 4.44
N GLN A 68 19.60 -7.77 3.90
CA GLN A 68 19.78 -6.55 4.69
C GLN A 68 18.56 -6.25 5.58
N VAL A 69 17.35 -6.46 5.03
CA VAL A 69 16.10 -6.22 5.78
C VAL A 69 15.91 -7.28 6.86
N LYS A 70 16.24 -8.53 6.55
CA LYS A 70 16.17 -9.64 7.52
C LYS A 70 17.06 -9.38 8.75
N ASP A 71 18.28 -8.88 8.54
CA ASP A 71 19.19 -8.53 9.65
C ASP A 71 18.58 -7.44 10.54
N ILE A 72 17.96 -6.40 9.93
CA ILE A 72 17.24 -5.35 10.66
C ILE A 72 16.09 -5.95 11.48
N MET A 73 15.26 -6.79 10.87
CA MET A 73 14.10 -7.38 11.54
C MET A 73 14.51 -8.31 12.69
N GLN A 74 15.56 -9.09 12.51
CA GLN A 74 16.07 -9.97 13.54
C GLN A 74 16.69 -9.23 14.74
N SER A 75 17.22 -8.01 14.54
CA SER A 75 17.86 -7.24 15.61
C SER A 75 16.92 -6.93 16.78
N PHE A 76 15.62 -6.79 16.55
CA PHE A 76 14.62 -6.55 17.61
C PHE A 76 13.74 -7.78 17.91
N GLY A 77 14.01 -8.93 17.30
CA GLY A 77 13.27 -10.18 17.50
C GLY A 77 12.13 -10.42 16.50
N GLY A 78 12.09 -9.68 15.39
CA GLY A 78 11.14 -9.90 14.31
C GLY A 78 11.41 -11.19 13.55
N VAL A 79 10.35 -11.88 13.16
CA VAL A 79 10.37 -13.17 12.47
C VAL A 79 9.78 -13.03 11.07
N GLY A 80 10.40 -13.71 10.12
CA GLY A 80 10.03 -13.58 8.71
C GLY A 80 10.62 -12.32 8.08
N CYS A 81 10.52 -12.25 6.77
CA CYS A 81 10.90 -11.08 5.96
C CYS A 81 10.18 -11.21 4.63
N GLU A 82 9.07 -10.51 4.51
CA GLU A 82 8.18 -10.56 3.35
C GLU A 82 8.28 -9.26 2.55
N LEU A 83 8.44 -9.38 1.23
CA LEU A 83 8.30 -8.24 0.32
C LEU A 83 6.82 -7.90 0.14
N VAL A 84 6.42 -6.71 0.56
CA VAL A 84 5.04 -6.23 0.41
C VAL A 84 4.79 -5.80 -1.03
N GLN A 85 3.88 -6.51 -1.72
CA GLN A 85 3.54 -6.24 -3.11
C GLN A 85 2.59 -5.05 -3.26
N SER A 86 1.65 -4.89 -2.33
CA SER A 86 0.69 -3.78 -2.29
C SER A 86 0.70 -3.12 -0.92
N LYS A 87 1.18 -1.88 -0.88
CA LYS A 87 1.20 -1.07 0.34
C LYS A 87 -0.20 -0.93 0.94
N THR A 88 -1.17 -0.55 0.12
CA THR A 88 -2.55 -0.32 0.58
C THR A 88 -3.20 -1.60 1.10
N ALA A 89 -3.04 -2.72 0.39
CA ALA A 89 -3.58 -3.99 0.85
C ALA A 89 -2.95 -4.43 2.18
N TYR A 90 -1.63 -4.25 2.36
CA TYR A 90 -0.96 -4.61 3.61
C TYR A 90 -1.34 -3.67 4.77
N LEU A 91 -1.47 -2.36 4.52
CA LEU A 91 -2.00 -1.43 5.52
C LEU A 91 -3.37 -1.89 6.02
N ARG A 92 -4.30 -2.22 5.13
CA ARG A 92 -5.63 -2.72 5.49
C ARG A 92 -5.57 -4.07 6.24
N TYR A 93 -4.58 -4.89 5.90
CA TYR A 93 -4.32 -6.16 6.58
C TYR A 93 -3.84 -5.99 8.02
N LEU A 94 -3.17 -4.88 8.37
CA LEU A 94 -2.75 -4.60 9.76
C LEU A 94 -3.90 -4.60 10.77
N CYS A 95 -5.13 -4.33 10.31
CA CYS A 95 -6.35 -4.38 11.13
C CYS A 95 -7.37 -5.40 10.60
N HIS A 96 -6.96 -6.29 9.68
CA HIS A 96 -7.81 -7.29 9.01
C HIS A 96 -9.04 -6.70 8.31
N LEU A 97 -9.01 -5.45 7.85
CA LEU A 97 -10.19 -4.72 7.34
C LEU A 97 -10.92 -5.48 6.22
N ASP A 98 -10.17 -6.16 5.34
CA ASP A 98 -10.71 -6.90 4.19
C ASP A 98 -10.70 -8.43 4.39
N SER A 99 -10.27 -8.92 5.57
CA SER A 99 -10.17 -10.36 5.84
C SER A 99 -11.48 -10.88 6.39
N GLU A 100 -12.29 -11.57 5.58
CA GLU A 100 -13.50 -12.24 6.04
C GLU A 100 -13.15 -13.32 7.09
N GLY A 101 -14.00 -13.44 8.12
CA GLY A 101 -13.85 -14.44 9.18
C GLY A 101 -12.73 -14.17 10.19
N LYS A 102 -11.98 -13.08 10.08
CA LYS A 102 -10.99 -12.67 11.07
C LYS A 102 -11.49 -11.53 11.95
N THR A 103 -11.04 -11.51 13.20
CA THR A 103 -11.28 -10.39 14.12
C THR A 103 -10.75 -9.09 13.52
N LYS A 104 -11.58 -8.05 13.53
CA LYS A 104 -11.20 -6.69 13.11
C LYS A 104 -10.60 -5.96 14.31
N TYR A 105 -9.47 -5.28 14.06
CA TYR A 105 -8.79 -4.51 15.10
C TYR A 105 -9.04 -3.01 14.92
N ASP A 106 -8.92 -2.27 16.03
CA ASP A 106 -9.08 -0.80 16.02
C ASP A 106 -7.98 -0.13 15.20
N VAL A 107 -8.39 0.61 14.20
CA VAL A 107 -7.49 1.37 13.32
C VAL A 107 -6.69 2.44 14.09
N ASN A 108 -7.24 2.96 15.18
CA ASN A 108 -6.56 3.96 16.02
C ASN A 108 -5.46 3.36 16.90
N ALA A 109 -5.43 2.04 17.05
CA ALA A 109 -4.39 1.33 17.79
C ALA A 109 -3.14 1.04 16.95
N VAL A 110 -3.17 1.29 15.64
CA VAL A 110 -1.98 1.17 14.78
C VAL A 110 -1.00 2.29 15.10
N ARG A 111 0.26 1.92 15.35
CA ARG A 111 1.33 2.89 15.60
C ARG A 111 2.02 3.25 14.29
N SER A 112 2.13 4.56 14.04
CA SER A 112 2.92 5.12 12.93
C SER A 112 4.19 5.73 13.51
N LEU A 113 5.36 5.18 13.15
CA LEU A 113 6.65 5.55 13.74
C LEU A 113 7.58 6.19 12.69
N ASN A 114 8.58 6.94 13.16
CA ASN A 114 9.69 7.46 12.37
C ASN A 114 9.27 8.31 11.16
N GLY A 115 8.26 9.15 11.31
CA GLY A 115 7.78 10.01 10.22
C GLY A 115 6.89 9.31 9.19
N ALA A 116 6.44 8.09 9.47
CA ALA A 116 5.34 7.50 8.69
C ALA A 116 4.10 8.41 8.83
N LYS A 117 3.34 8.57 7.73
CA LYS A 117 2.06 9.29 7.79
C LYS A 117 1.15 8.65 8.83
N SER A 118 0.18 9.40 9.36
CA SER A 118 -0.83 8.79 10.23
C SER A 118 -1.45 7.58 9.52
N TYR A 119 -1.80 6.55 10.28
CA TYR A 119 -2.36 5.33 9.68
C TYR A 119 -3.69 5.62 8.97
N SER A 120 -4.54 6.48 9.53
CA SER A 120 -5.78 6.92 8.89
C SER A 120 -5.53 7.54 7.52
N ASP A 121 -4.60 8.49 7.43
CA ASP A 121 -4.24 9.11 6.14
C ASP A 121 -3.61 8.10 5.17
N ALA A 122 -2.93 7.08 5.70
CA ALA A 122 -2.27 6.08 4.88
C ALA A 122 -3.23 5.04 4.29
N ILE A 123 -4.27 4.64 5.01
CA ILE A 123 -5.30 3.71 4.51
C ILE A 123 -6.31 4.40 3.59
N GLU A 124 -6.57 5.69 3.80
CA GLU A 124 -7.37 6.52 2.90
C GLU A 124 -6.63 6.84 1.60
N ASP A 125 -5.36 6.39 1.48
CA ASP A 125 -4.54 6.67 0.32
C ASP A 125 -5.23 6.12 -0.94
N LYS A 126 -5.75 7.05 -1.62
CA LYS A 126 -6.34 7.37 -2.91
C LYS A 126 -6.25 6.35 -4.07
N THR A 127 -5.90 5.09 -3.84
CA THR A 127 -5.90 4.10 -4.92
C THR A 127 -7.33 3.64 -5.24
N SER A 128 -8.17 3.42 -4.22
CA SER A 128 -9.62 3.23 -4.41
C SER A 128 -10.25 4.48 -5.02
N SER A 129 -9.94 5.65 -4.49
CA SER A 129 -10.33 6.94 -5.03
C SER A 129 -9.96 7.12 -6.52
N ARG A 130 -8.80 6.61 -6.95
CA ARG A 130 -8.38 6.68 -8.35
C ARG A 130 -9.27 5.86 -9.28
N TYR A 131 -9.64 4.64 -8.90
CA TYR A 131 -10.53 3.80 -9.70
C TYR A 131 -11.97 4.31 -9.68
N GLU A 132 -12.43 4.84 -8.56
CA GLU A 132 -13.71 5.52 -8.45
C GLU A 132 -13.76 6.75 -9.35
N ILE A 133 -12.72 7.59 -9.32
CA ILE A 133 -12.59 8.75 -10.21
C ILE A 133 -12.54 8.31 -11.68
N LEU A 134 -11.82 7.26 -12.03
CA LEU A 134 -11.81 6.72 -13.40
C LEU A 134 -13.20 6.25 -13.83
N SER A 135 -13.92 5.56 -12.96
CA SER A 135 -15.30 5.12 -13.21
C SER A 135 -16.22 6.32 -13.43
N GLU A 136 -16.17 7.30 -12.56
CA GLU A 136 -16.94 8.55 -12.67
C GLU A 136 -16.66 9.29 -13.98
N MET A 137 -15.38 9.40 -14.38
CA MET A 137 -15.01 10.02 -15.66
C MET A 137 -15.55 9.24 -16.85
N VAL A 138 -15.48 7.91 -16.83
CA VAL A 138 -15.99 7.05 -17.90
C VAL A 138 -17.51 7.19 -18.02
N GLU A 139 -18.22 7.17 -16.90
CA GLU A 139 -19.68 7.39 -16.89
C GLU A 139 -20.06 8.78 -17.40
N TYR A 140 -19.37 9.81 -16.94
CA TYR A 140 -19.57 11.18 -17.42
C TYR A 140 -19.32 11.28 -18.92
N ALA A 141 -18.21 10.69 -19.41
CA ALA A 141 -17.87 10.74 -20.84
C ALA A 141 -18.91 10.02 -21.71
N ARG A 142 -19.43 8.87 -21.25
CA ARG A 142 -20.51 8.14 -21.92
C ARG A 142 -21.80 8.95 -21.97
N LYS A 143 -22.23 9.46 -20.82
CA LYS A 143 -23.47 10.22 -20.68
C LYS A 143 -23.48 11.50 -21.53
N ASN A 144 -22.37 12.22 -21.53
CA ASN A 144 -22.25 13.53 -22.18
C ASN A 144 -21.58 13.45 -23.56
N ARG A 145 -21.16 12.27 -24.02
CA ARG A 145 -20.48 12.03 -25.30
C ARG A 145 -19.26 12.92 -25.53
N VAL A 146 -18.51 13.19 -24.45
CA VAL A 146 -17.32 14.05 -24.51
C VAL A 146 -16.08 13.31 -24.95
N SER A 147 -15.11 14.06 -25.48
CA SER A 147 -13.77 13.57 -25.80
C SER A 147 -12.85 13.64 -24.58
N TYR A 148 -11.60 13.16 -24.73
CA TYR A 148 -10.56 13.38 -23.72
C TYR A 148 -10.38 14.88 -23.41
N ALA A 149 -10.32 15.73 -24.45
CA ALA A 149 -10.27 17.18 -24.25
C ALA A 149 -11.50 17.71 -23.48
N GLY A 150 -12.69 17.22 -23.81
CA GLY A 150 -13.89 17.59 -23.05
C GLY A 150 -13.90 17.18 -21.59
N LEU A 151 -13.23 16.06 -21.24
CA LEU A 151 -13.01 15.69 -19.83
C LEU A 151 -12.05 16.66 -19.14
N VAL A 152 -10.97 17.05 -19.81
CA VAL A 152 -10.00 18.04 -19.30
C VAL A 152 -10.68 19.40 -19.09
N ASP A 153 -11.43 19.89 -20.08
CA ASP A 153 -12.16 21.16 -20.00
C ASP A 153 -13.18 21.15 -18.84
N PHE A 154 -13.93 20.04 -18.71
CA PHE A 154 -14.87 19.88 -17.60
C PHE A 154 -14.17 19.93 -16.26
N ALA A 155 -13.04 19.22 -16.13
CA ALA A 155 -12.29 19.13 -14.88
C ALA A 155 -11.77 20.52 -14.46
N PHE A 156 -11.20 21.29 -15.37
CA PHE A 156 -10.75 22.66 -15.07
C PHE A 156 -11.91 23.60 -14.76
N LYS A 157 -13.01 23.53 -15.51
CA LYS A 157 -14.18 24.39 -15.29
C LYS A 157 -14.87 24.16 -13.95
N ASN A 158 -14.75 22.96 -13.39
CA ASN A 158 -15.43 22.56 -12.15
C ASN A 158 -14.47 22.31 -10.99
N ASP A 159 -13.22 22.78 -11.06
CA ASP A 159 -12.17 22.64 -10.04
C ASP A 159 -11.92 21.19 -9.62
N ARG A 160 -12.14 20.22 -10.52
CA ARG A 160 -11.91 18.80 -10.33
C ARG A 160 -10.43 18.46 -10.53
N TYR A 161 -9.57 18.99 -9.66
CA TYR A 161 -8.11 18.73 -9.70
C TYR A 161 -7.76 17.27 -9.43
N ASP A 162 -8.65 16.53 -8.75
CA ASP A 162 -8.59 15.08 -8.61
C ASP A 162 -8.66 14.38 -9.98
N TRP A 163 -9.57 14.83 -10.85
CA TRP A 163 -9.69 14.34 -12.24
C TRP A 163 -8.43 14.66 -13.06
N ILE A 164 -7.89 15.87 -12.95
CA ILE A 164 -6.68 16.28 -13.69
C ILE A 164 -5.51 15.34 -13.36
N LYS A 165 -5.29 15.02 -12.09
CA LYS A 165 -4.23 14.09 -11.66
C LYS A 165 -4.42 12.69 -12.24
N VAL A 166 -5.65 12.21 -12.34
CA VAL A 166 -5.96 10.89 -12.88
C VAL A 166 -5.87 10.88 -14.41
N LEU A 167 -6.31 11.95 -15.08
CA LEU A 167 -6.19 12.15 -16.53
C LEU A 167 -4.71 12.13 -16.95
N ASP A 168 -3.86 12.91 -16.27
CA ASP A 168 -2.43 12.98 -16.53
C ASP A 168 -1.78 11.58 -16.40
N ALA A 169 -2.01 10.91 -15.29
CA ALA A 169 -1.44 9.58 -15.01
C ALA A 169 -1.97 8.45 -15.91
N ASN A 170 -3.12 8.63 -16.59
CA ASN A 170 -3.79 7.58 -17.39
C ASN A 170 -4.21 8.07 -18.78
N SER A 171 -3.58 9.08 -19.30
CA SER A 171 -3.95 9.73 -20.56
C SER A 171 -4.11 8.75 -21.72
N ARG A 172 -3.17 7.82 -21.87
CA ARG A 172 -3.22 6.79 -22.92
C ARG A 172 -4.41 5.85 -22.76
N LEU A 173 -4.64 5.32 -21.56
CA LEU A 173 -5.75 4.40 -21.29
C LEU A 173 -7.10 5.06 -21.58
N ILE A 174 -7.31 6.27 -21.08
CA ILE A 174 -8.57 7.00 -21.22
C ILE A 174 -8.79 7.41 -22.68
N SER A 175 -7.76 7.89 -23.37
CA SER A 175 -7.84 8.26 -24.78
C SER A 175 -8.21 7.07 -25.66
N GLU A 176 -7.57 5.91 -25.47
CA GLU A 176 -7.86 4.68 -26.20
C GLU A 176 -9.27 4.16 -25.89
N TYR A 177 -9.66 4.17 -24.63
CA TYR A 177 -11.01 3.78 -24.23
C TYR A 177 -12.08 4.63 -24.94
N LEU A 178 -11.95 5.95 -24.89
CA LEU A 178 -12.90 6.88 -25.52
C LEU A 178 -12.91 6.76 -27.05
N ARG A 179 -11.77 6.46 -27.67
CA ARG A 179 -11.67 6.16 -29.09
C ARG A 179 -12.45 4.92 -29.45
N CYS A 180 -12.20 3.80 -28.76
CA CYS A 180 -12.90 2.54 -29.01
C CYS A 180 -14.40 2.63 -28.74
N TYR A 181 -14.79 3.34 -27.68
CA TYR A 181 -16.20 3.52 -27.34
C TYR A 181 -16.99 4.24 -28.43
N ARG A 182 -16.40 5.23 -29.11
CA ARG A 182 -17.06 5.92 -30.24
C ARG A 182 -17.30 4.99 -31.42
N TYR A 183 -16.36 4.11 -31.74
CA TYR A 183 -16.51 3.15 -32.84
C TYR A 183 -17.50 2.02 -32.53
N SER A 184 -17.75 1.71 -31.26
CA SER A 184 -18.73 0.69 -30.88
C SER A 184 -20.19 1.19 -30.88
N GLN A 185 -20.42 2.47 -31.15
CA GLN A 185 -21.76 3.10 -31.22
C GLN A 185 -22.20 3.40 -32.68
N CYS A 186 -21.35 3.09 -33.66
CA CYS A 186 -21.66 3.11 -35.10
C CYS A 186 -22.01 1.73 -35.57
#